data_8042302ead109a6409dd0ed984f202d1
#
_entry.id   8042302ead109a6409dd0ed984f202d1
#
_cell.length_a   1.000
_cell.length_b   1.000
_cell.length_c   1.000
_cell.angle_alpha   90.00
_cell.angle_beta   90.00
_cell.angle_gamma   90.00
#
_symmetry.space_group_name_H-M   'P 1'
#
loop_
_entity.id
_entity.type
_entity.pdbx_description
1 polymer ?
#
loop_
_entity_poly.entity_id
_entity_poly.type
_entity_poly.pdbx_seq_one_letter_code
_entity_poly.pdbx_strand_id
1 'polypeptide(L)'
;KVLLGLNGPASSRTDTSTKDREPRDLLDLKNNEYELFHTETDVALKFATIDSWAKFPDFADRYLAAVQRRIALDRILIGFHGTHAAKQTDLQQFPMLQDVNKGWLQLARELIPEQVLKSADPAKKIVIGKGGDYANLDAAVHDVKQMIDPVFRDEGDLVAIIGSDLLA
;
A
#
# COMPACT_ATOMS: atom_id res chain seq x y z
N LYS A 1 -15.71 0.44 -3.22
CA LYS A 1 -15.95 1.88 -3.34
C LYS A 1 -15.75 2.26 -4.80
N VAL A 2 -16.82 2.64 -5.48
CA VAL A 2 -16.76 3.12 -6.88
C VAL A 2 -16.20 4.53 -6.83
N LEU A 3 -15.09 4.77 -7.50
CA LEU A 3 -14.54 6.10 -7.70
C LEU A 3 -15.14 6.67 -8.98
N LEU A 4 -15.84 7.79 -8.85
CA LEU A 4 -16.34 8.56 -9.98
C LEU A 4 -15.20 9.48 -10.42
N GLY A 5 -14.56 9.16 -11.54
CA GLY A 5 -13.55 9.99 -12.17
C GLY A 5 -14.04 10.66 -13.43
N LEU A 6 -13.54 11.82 -13.76
CA LEU A 6 -13.70 12.45 -15.06
C LEU A 6 -12.36 12.41 -15.79
N ASN A 7 -12.32 11.74 -16.94
CA ASN A 7 -11.10 11.63 -17.75
C ASN A 7 -10.97 12.82 -18.69
N GLY A 8 -9.93 13.61 -18.47
CA GLY A 8 -9.53 14.71 -19.34
C GLY A 8 -10.36 16.00 -19.20
N PRO A 9 -10.04 17.03 -19.99
CA PRO A 9 -10.68 18.33 -19.91
C PRO A 9 -12.12 18.28 -20.41
N ALA A 10 -13.04 18.75 -19.58
CA ALA A 10 -14.47 18.84 -19.91
C ALA A 10 -14.81 20.03 -20.83
N SER A 11 -14.02 21.10 -20.75
CA SER A 11 -14.28 22.33 -21.50
C SER A 11 -13.75 22.21 -22.93
N SER A 12 -14.58 22.64 -23.89
CA SER A 12 -14.20 22.77 -25.29
C SER A 12 -14.96 23.92 -25.95
N ARG A 13 -14.46 24.39 -27.08
CA ARG A 13 -15.10 25.43 -27.89
C ARG A 13 -15.53 24.82 -29.21
N THR A 14 -16.80 24.99 -29.57
CA THR A 14 -17.35 24.54 -30.87
C THR A 14 -17.92 25.72 -31.62
N ASP A 15 -17.52 25.89 -32.86
CA ASP A 15 -18.17 26.84 -33.76
C ASP A 15 -19.47 26.23 -34.29
N THR A 16 -20.56 26.66 -33.68
CA THR A 16 -21.92 26.14 -33.99
C THR A 16 -22.45 26.63 -35.31
N SER A 17 -21.75 27.51 -36.03
CA SER A 17 -22.10 27.90 -37.39
C SER A 17 -21.71 26.84 -38.42
N THR A 18 -20.76 25.98 -38.11
CA THR A 18 -20.22 24.99 -39.04
C THR A 18 -20.41 23.55 -38.57
N LYS A 19 -20.56 23.31 -37.25
CA LYS A 19 -20.71 21.98 -36.66
C LYS A 19 -21.60 22.00 -35.43
N ASP A 20 -22.46 20.98 -35.30
CA ASP A 20 -23.25 20.77 -34.09
C ASP A 20 -22.35 20.33 -32.89
N ARG A 21 -22.84 20.63 -31.67
CA ARG A 21 -22.19 20.22 -30.44
C ARG A 21 -22.34 18.71 -30.26
N GLU A 22 -21.24 18.01 -30.12
CA GLU A 22 -21.20 16.59 -29.76
C GLU A 22 -20.83 16.47 -28.26
N PRO A 23 -21.77 16.04 -27.40
CA PRO A 23 -21.48 15.74 -26.01
C PRO A 23 -20.51 14.56 -25.95
N ARG A 24 -19.50 14.67 -25.06
CA ARG A 24 -18.53 13.61 -24.81
C ARG A 24 -18.84 12.98 -23.47
N ASP A 25 -18.82 11.67 -23.41
CA ASP A 25 -18.83 10.95 -22.15
C ASP A 25 -17.42 10.97 -21.58
N LEU A 26 -17.27 11.68 -20.46
CA LEU A 26 -16.01 11.80 -19.71
C LEU A 26 -16.01 10.92 -18.46
N LEU A 27 -17.10 10.18 -18.24
CA LEU A 27 -17.26 9.36 -17.05
C LEU A 27 -16.36 8.12 -17.11
N ASP A 28 -15.38 8.04 -16.22
CA ASP A 28 -14.60 6.85 -16.01
C ASP A 28 -15.04 6.18 -14.70
N LEU A 29 -15.80 5.09 -14.84
CA LEU A 29 -16.20 4.26 -13.73
C LEU A 29 -15.16 3.16 -13.54
N LYS A 30 -14.02 3.48 -12.92
CA LYS A 30 -13.05 2.46 -12.48
C LYS A 30 -13.55 1.83 -11.18
N ASN A 31 -13.85 0.56 -11.27
CA ASN A 31 -14.17 -0.24 -10.10
C ASN A 31 -12.87 -0.86 -9.58
N ASN A 32 -12.30 -0.26 -8.54
CA ASN A 32 -11.17 -0.87 -7.84
C ASN A 32 -11.73 -1.80 -6.76
N GLU A 33 -11.59 -3.08 -7.00
CA GLU A 33 -12.01 -4.12 -6.06
C GLU A 33 -10.79 -4.72 -5.34
N TYR A 34 -10.99 -5.07 -4.09
CA TYR A 34 -10.05 -5.89 -3.33
C TYR A 34 -10.85 -6.94 -2.56
N GLU A 35 -10.30 -8.12 -2.49
CA GLU A 35 -10.89 -9.25 -1.78
C GLU A 35 -10.26 -9.38 -0.39
N LEU A 36 -11.10 -9.47 0.64
CA LEU A 36 -10.67 -9.71 2.01
C LEU A 36 -10.94 -11.18 2.37
N PHE A 37 -9.90 -11.83 2.86
CA PHE A 37 -10.01 -13.19 3.38
C PHE A 37 -10.10 -13.17 4.90
N HIS A 38 -10.81 -14.14 5.44
CA HIS A 38 -10.92 -14.31 6.90
C HIS A 38 -9.53 -14.60 7.48
N THR A 39 -9.14 -13.83 8.49
CA THR A 39 -7.85 -13.97 9.17
C THR A 39 -8.11 -14.21 10.64
N GLU A 40 -7.52 -15.27 11.16
CA GLU A 40 -7.62 -15.66 12.56
C GLU A 40 -6.39 -15.17 13.33
N THR A 41 -6.59 -14.84 14.61
CA THR A 41 -5.51 -14.49 15.52
C THR A 41 -5.66 -15.32 16.78
N ASP A 42 -4.97 -16.44 16.82
CA ASP A 42 -5.03 -17.38 17.94
C ASP A 42 -3.95 -17.04 18.95
N VAL A 43 -4.37 -16.67 20.15
CA VAL A 43 -3.47 -16.41 21.27
C VAL A 43 -3.92 -17.24 22.48
N ALA A 44 -2.96 -17.89 23.13
CA ALA A 44 -3.20 -18.70 24.31
C ALA A 44 -2.23 -18.36 25.42
N LEU A 45 -2.71 -18.39 26.66
CA LEU A 45 -1.91 -18.27 27.85
C LEU A 45 -1.89 -19.62 28.60
N LYS A 46 -0.72 -20.01 29.06
CA LYS A 46 -0.58 -21.16 29.98
C LYS A 46 -1.13 -20.76 31.36
N PHE A 47 -1.84 -21.68 32.03
CA PHE A 47 -2.34 -21.45 33.38
C PHE A 47 -1.23 -21.03 34.36
N ALA A 48 -0.05 -21.66 34.30
CA ALA A 48 1.07 -21.28 35.12
C ALA A 48 1.51 -19.82 34.94
N THR A 49 1.35 -19.27 33.73
CA THR A 49 1.61 -17.84 33.46
C THR A 49 0.55 -16.97 34.13
N ILE A 50 -0.72 -17.35 34.01
CA ILE A 50 -1.83 -16.63 34.64
C ILE A 50 -1.64 -16.61 36.17
N ASP A 51 -1.32 -17.77 36.77
CA ASP A 51 -1.10 -17.88 38.22
C ASP A 51 0.06 -17.03 38.71
N SER A 52 1.17 -17.02 37.94
CA SER A 52 2.36 -16.21 38.30
C SER A 52 2.09 -14.70 38.28
N TRP A 53 1.14 -14.27 37.47
CA TRP A 53 0.76 -12.86 37.29
C TRP A 53 -0.52 -12.46 38.05
N ALA A 54 -1.18 -13.42 38.74
CA ALA A 54 -2.43 -13.21 39.46
C ALA A 54 -2.38 -12.07 40.51
N LYS A 55 -1.19 -11.76 41.04
CA LYS A 55 -0.97 -10.67 41.97
C LYS A 55 -1.06 -9.28 41.34
N PHE A 56 -1.05 -9.17 40.03
CA PHE A 56 -1.16 -7.89 39.30
C PHE A 56 -2.57 -7.73 38.75
N PRO A 57 -3.41 -6.86 39.31
CA PRO A 57 -4.84 -6.74 38.93
C PRO A 57 -5.04 -6.24 37.51
N ASP A 58 -4.08 -5.55 36.93
CA ASP A 58 -4.09 -4.99 35.58
C ASP A 58 -3.46 -5.90 34.50
N PHE A 59 -3.12 -7.15 34.87
CA PHE A 59 -2.47 -8.09 33.93
C PHE A 59 -3.33 -8.36 32.70
N ALA A 60 -4.63 -8.60 32.87
CA ALA A 60 -5.55 -8.89 31.79
C ALA A 60 -5.61 -7.74 30.76
N ASP A 61 -5.71 -6.50 31.25
CA ASP A 61 -5.78 -5.31 30.41
C ASP A 61 -4.47 -5.08 29.64
N ARG A 62 -3.33 -5.25 30.31
CA ARG A 62 -2.01 -5.16 29.66
C ARG A 62 -1.81 -6.23 28.61
N TYR A 63 -2.24 -7.45 28.88
CA TYR A 63 -2.16 -8.55 27.91
C TYR A 63 -3.04 -8.27 26.68
N LEU A 64 -4.28 -7.85 26.90
CA LEU A 64 -5.21 -7.51 25.82
C LEU A 64 -4.64 -6.36 24.95
N ALA A 65 -4.10 -5.32 25.58
CA ALA A 65 -3.47 -4.21 24.87
C ALA A 65 -2.27 -4.66 24.03
N ALA A 66 -1.45 -5.58 24.55
CA ALA A 66 -0.33 -6.16 23.82
C ALA A 66 -0.80 -6.97 22.59
N VAL A 67 -1.85 -7.78 22.74
CA VAL A 67 -2.45 -8.54 21.63
C VAL A 67 -3.01 -7.59 20.57
N GLN A 68 -3.77 -6.57 20.97
CA GLN A 68 -4.32 -5.58 20.02
C GLN A 68 -3.21 -4.86 19.26
N ARG A 69 -2.14 -4.46 19.94
CA ARG A 69 -0.97 -3.85 19.30
C ARG A 69 -0.32 -4.80 18.29
N ARG A 70 -0.21 -6.09 18.63
CA ARG A 70 0.35 -7.10 17.71
C ARG A 70 -0.53 -7.26 16.47
N ILE A 71 -1.84 -7.36 16.63
CA ILE A 71 -2.79 -7.42 15.50
C ILE A 71 -2.63 -6.20 14.58
N ALA A 72 -2.48 -5.00 15.14
CA ALA A 72 -2.28 -3.79 14.35
C ALA A 72 -0.97 -3.84 13.54
N LEU A 73 0.12 -4.31 14.15
CA LEU A 73 1.40 -4.51 13.46
C LEU A 73 1.31 -5.57 12.36
N ASP A 74 0.63 -6.68 12.62
CA ASP A 74 0.44 -7.74 11.62
C ASP A 74 -0.37 -7.24 10.42
N ARG A 75 -1.38 -6.41 10.62
CA ARG A 75 -2.11 -5.75 9.53
C ARG A 75 -1.22 -4.85 8.67
N ILE A 76 -0.30 -4.11 9.31
CA ILE A 76 0.68 -3.29 8.58
C ILE A 76 1.64 -4.19 7.79
N LEU A 77 2.13 -5.27 8.39
CA LEU A 77 3.00 -6.24 7.70
C LEU A 77 2.30 -6.83 6.48
N ILE A 78 1.06 -7.29 6.61
CA ILE A 78 0.26 -7.80 5.49
C ILE A 78 0.07 -6.72 4.42
N GLY A 79 -0.23 -5.47 4.84
CA GLY A 79 -0.41 -4.35 3.92
C GLY A 79 0.81 -4.05 3.06
N PHE A 80 2.01 -4.10 3.62
CA PHE A 80 3.24 -3.83 2.88
C PHE A 80 3.84 -5.07 2.20
N HIS A 81 3.77 -6.25 2.81
CA HIS A 81 4.49 -7.43 2.36
C HIS A 81 3.60 -8.50 1.72
N GLY A 82 2.28 -8.43 1.89
CA GLY A 82 1.36 -9.44 1.36
C GLY A 82 1.45 -9.58 -0.15
N THR A 83 1.62 -10.81 -0.63
CA THR A 83 1.74 -11.13 -2.06
C THR A 83 0.57 -11.94 -2.58
N HIS A 84 0.02 -12.83 -1.77
CA HIS A 84 -1.10 -13.72 -2.13
C HIS A 84 -1.88 -14.15 -0.89
N ALA A 85 -3.02 -14.78 -1.09
CA ALA A 85 -3.80 -15.40 -0.04
C ALA A 85 -3.68 -16.94 -0.18
N ALA A 86 -2.95 -17.59 0.72
CA ALA A 86 -2.86 -19.03 0.80
C ALA A 86 -4.07 -19.61 1.53
N LYS A 87 -4.44 -20.85 1.20
CA LYS A 87 -5.47 -21.57 1.97
C LYS A 87 -5.02 -21.91 3.39
N GLN A 88 -3.73 -22.13 3.57
CA GLN A 88 -3.07 -22.33 4.85
C GLN A 88 -1.77 -21.54 4.84
N THR A 89 -1.55 -20.72 5.85
CA THR A 89 -0.39 -19.85 5.97
C THR A 89 0.79 -20.59 6.60
N ASP A 90 2.02 -20.22 6.18
CA ASP A 90 3.25 -20.82 6.70
C ASP A 90 4.22 -19.72 7.16
N LEU A 91 4.29 -19.51 8.48
CA LEU A 91 5.17 -18.49 9.08
C LEU A 91 6.67 -18.83 8.96
N GLN A 92 7.04 -20.08 8.69
CA GLN A 92 8.45 -20.43 8.48
C GLN A 92 8.92 -20.01 7.09
N GLN A 93 8.08 -20.20 6.09
CA GLN A 93 8.36 -19.79 4.72
C GLN A 93 8.09 -18.30 4.51
N PHE A 94 7.05 -17.75 5.16
CA PHE A 94 6.57 -16.38 4.97
C PHE A 94 6.54 -15.59 6.30
N PRO A 95 7.71 -15.29 6.90
CA PRO A 95 7.80 -14.66 8.23
C PRO A 95 7.25 -13.24 8.29
N MET A 96 7.06 -12.58 7.15
CA MET A 96 6.45 -11.24 7.04
C MET A 96 4.97 -11.29 6.64
N LEU A 97 4.30 -12.44 6.85
CA LEU A 97 2.88 -12.63 6.55
C LEU A 97 2.53 -12.38 5.05
N GLN A 98 3.46 -12.76 4.14
CA GLN A 98 3.31 -12.52 2.71
C GLN A 98 2.18 -13.33 2.07
N ASP A 99 1.78 -14.43 2.71
CA ASP A 99 0.80 -15.43 2.25
C ASP A 99 -0.60 -15.28 2.86
N VAL A 100 -0.81 -14.27 3.72
CA VAL A 100 -2.11 -14.06 4.40
C VAL A 100 -3.11 -13.35 3.48
N ASN A 101 -2.69 -12.31 2.78
CA ASN A 101 -3.50 -11.61 1.80
C ASN A 101 -2.62 -10.76 0.86
N LYS A 102 -3.18 -10.35 -0.28
CA LYS A 102 -2.54 -9.34 -1.14
C LYS A 102 -2.50 -7.99 -0.43
N GLY A 103 -1.31 -7.45 -0.29
CA GLY A 103 -1.07 -6.15 0.31
C GLY A 103 -1.11 -5.00 -0.70
N TRP A 104 -0.97 -3.77 -0.20
CA TRP A 104 -1.05 -2.54 -0.99
C TRP A 104 -0.02 -2.47 -2.11
N LEU A 105 1.23 -2.86 -1.84
CA LEU A 105 2.29 -2.83 -2.84
C LEU A 105 2.08 -3.86 -3.95
N GLN A 106 1.52 -5.02 -3.62
CA GLN A 106 1.18 -6.04 -4.61
C GLN A 106 0.02 -5.57 -5.49
N LEU A 107 -1.02 -4.99 -4.89
CA LEU A 107 -2.14 -4.40 -5.63
C LEU A 107 -1.67 -3.25 -6.54
N ALA A 108 -0.77 -2.40 -6.08
CA ALA A 108 -0.18 -1.35 -6.92
C ALA A 108 0.55 -1.94 -8.14
N ARG A 109 1.34 -3.01 -7.96
CA ARG A 109 2.04 -3.68 -9.05
C ARG A 109 1.09 -4.32 -10.07
N GLU A 110 -0.08 -4.80 -9.64
CA GLU A 110 -1.07 -5.45 -10.49
C GLU A 110 -1.99 -4.46 -11.19
N LEU A 111 -2.47 -3.43 -10.48
CA LEU A 111 -3.51 -2.52 -10.96
C LEU A 111 -2.97 -1.25 -11.63
N ILE A 112 -1.82 -0.74 -11.15
CA ILE A 112 -1.22 0.52 -11.62
C ILE A 112 0.30 0.36 -11.82
N PRO A 113 0.75 -0.60 -12.65
CA PRO A 113 2.17 -0.89 -12.84
C PRO A 113 2.97 0.30 -13.38
N GLU A 114 2.33 1.27 -14.02
CA GLU A 114 2.91 2.51 -14.51
C GLU A 114 3.29 3.49 -13.39
N GLN A 115 2.68 3.35 -12.20
CA GLN A 115 3.02 4.15 -11.01
C GLN A 115 4.00 3.43 -10.07
N VAL A 116 4.58 2.33 -10.51
CA VAL A 116 5.58 1.57 -9.76
C VAL A 116 6.95 1.75 -10.41
N LEU A 117 7.84 2.46 -9.73
CA LEU A 117 9.21 2.66 -10.18
C LEU A 117 9.93 1.29 -10.28
N LYS A 118 10.56 1.05 -11.43
CA LYS A 118 11.30 -0.18 -11.71
C LYS A 118 12.73 0.17 -12.13
N SER A 119 13.68 -0.69 -11.76
CA SER A 119 15.03 -0.60 -12.33
C SER A 119 14.98 -0.85 -13.85
N ALA A 120 15.91 -0.25 -14.58
CA ALA A 120 16.09 -0.50 -16.01
C ALA A 120 16.36 -1.98 -16.30
N ASP A 121 17.00 -2.70 -15.37
CA ASP A 121 17.17 -4.15 -15.40
C ASP A 121 16.16 -4.80 -14.44
N PRO A 122 15.16 -5.56 -14.94
CA PRO A 122 14.13 -6.20 -14.11
C PRO A 122 14.69 -7.19 -13.06
N ALA A 123 15.91 -7.68 -13.26
CA ALA A 123 16.59 -8.59 -12.32
C ALA A 123 17.28 -7.86 -11.18
N LYS A 124 17.41 -6.53 -11.24
CA LYS A 124 18.12 -5.71 -10.25
C LYS A 124 17.17 -4.88 -9.42
N LYS A 125 17.58 -4.64 -8.18
CA LYS A 125 16.95 -3.66 -7.31
C LYS A 125 17.40 -2.25 -7.70
N ILE A 126 16.56 -1.26 -7.46
CA ILE A 126 16.95 0.15 -7.58
C ILE A 126 17.98 0.45 -6.50
N VAL A 127 19.11 1.01 -6.90
CA VAL A 127 20.22 1.37 -6.02
C VAL A 127 20.30 2.89 -5.91
N ILE A 128 20.25 3.40 -4.68
CA ILE A 128 20.40 4.82 -4.38
C ILE A 128 21.80 5.04 -3.79
N GLY A 129 22.57 5.97 -4.36
CA GLY A 129 23.91 6.29 -3.93
C GLY A 129 24.90 6.42 -5.09
N LYS A 130 26.17 6.61 -4.76
CA LYS A 130 27.22 6.84 -5.76
C LYS A 130 27.36 5.66 -6.72
N GLY A 131 27.08 5.89 -8.02
CA GLY A 131 27.13 4.88 -9.06
C GLY A 131 25.89 3.99 -9.13
N GLY A 132 24.83 4.28 -8.38
CA GLY A 132 23.53 3.63 -8.47
C GLY A 132 22.61 4.28 -9.50
N ASP A 133 21.35 3.82 -9.53
CA ASP A 133 20.30 4.37 -10.41
C ASP A 133 19.95 5.81 -10.07
N TYR A 134 20.07 6.18 -8.79
CA TYR A 134 19.85 7.54 -8.27
C TYR A 134 21.04 8.01 -7.43
N ALA A 135 21.49 9.23 -7.66
CA ALA A 135 22.62 9.81 -6.92
C ALA A 135 22.32 10.02 -5.43
N ASN A 136 21.07 10.30 -5.10
CA ASN A 136 20.57 10.54 -3.74
C ASN A 136 19.08 10.21 -3.65
N LEU A 137 18.56 10.23 -2.43
CA LEU A 137 17.16 9.91 -2.13
C LEU A 137 16.20 10.93 -2.73
N ASP A 138 16.58 12.22 -2.74
CA ASP A 138 15.75 13.30 -3.28
C ASP A 138 15.46 13.11 -4.78
N ALA A 139 16.47 12.65 -5.54
CA ALA A 139 16.29 12.32 -6.96
C ALA A 139 15.29 11.17 -7.17
N ALA A 140 15.37 10.13 -6.34
CA ALA A 140 14.43 9.01 -6.40
C ALA A 140 13.01 9.45 -6.04
N VAL A 141 12.84 10.25 -4.98
CA VAL A 141 11.53 10.78 -4.55
C VAL A 141 10.96 11.73 -5.60
N HIS A 142 11.82 12.52 -6.24
CA HIS A 142 11.39 13.40 -7.33
C HIS A 142 10.82 12.60 -8.51
N ASP A 143 11.49 11.54 -8.93
CA ASP A 143 11.01 10.68 -10.02
C ASP A 143 9.70 9.98 -9.68
N VAL A 144 9.58 9.46 -8.46
CA VAL A 144 8.31 8.87 -7.97
C VAL A 144 7.19 9.92 -7.97
N LYS A 145 7.48 11.16 -7.56
CA LYS A 145 6.51 12.26 -7.64
C LYS A 145 6.06 12.52 -9.08
N GLN A 146 6.98 12.41 -10.07
CA GLN A 146 6.64 12.60 -11.48
C GLN A 146 5.70 11.52 -12.05
N MET A 147 5.58 10.35 -11.40
CA MET A 147 4.63 9.29 -11.77
C MET A 147 3.19 9.59 -11.36
N ILE A 148 2.98 10.58 -10.47
CA ILE A 148 1.66 11.07 -10.08
C ILE A 148 1.09 11.92 -11.21
N ASP A 149 -0.23 11.81 -11.46
CA ASP A 149 -0.91 12.66 -12.43
C ASP A 149 -0.61 14.15 -12.17
N PRO A 150 -0.29 14.94 -13.19
CA PRO A 150 0.06 16.36 -13.04
C PRO A 150 -0.95 17.19 -12.24
N VAL A 151 -2.23 16.83 -12.30
CA VAL A 151 -3.32 17.51 -11.57
C VAL A 151 -3.13 17.40 -10.05
N PHE A 152 -2.59 16.26 -9.55
CA PHE A 152 -2.41 15.97 -8.12
C PHE A 152 -0.96 16.15 -7.65
N ARG A 153 -0.02 16.34 -8.58
CA ARG A 153 1.42 16.34 -8.29
C ARG A 153 1.85 17.46 -7.37
N ASP A 154 1.17 18.59 -7.42
CA ASP A 154 1.52 19.80 -6.67
C ASP A 154 0.59 20.05 -5.47
N GLU A 155 -0.22 19.06 -5.09
CA GLU A 155 -0.98 19.12 -3.85
C GLU A 155 -0.03 19.12 -2.64
N GLY A 156 -0.29 20.01 -1.68
CA GLY A 156 0.62 20.30 -0.57
C GLY A 156 0.63 19.25 0.55
N ASP A 157 -0.19 18.18 0.45
CA ASP A 157 -0.36 17.13 1.44
C ASP A 157 0.28 15.78 1.05
N LEU A 158 1.11 15.77 0.01
CA LEU A 158 1.87 14.58 -0.38
C LEU A 158 2.91 14.23 0.68
N VAL A 159 2.93 12.97 1.09
CA VAL A 159 3.84 12.42 2.10
C VAL A 159 4.64 11.27 1.51
N ALA A 160 5.97 11.33 1.63
CA ALA A 160 6.85 10.22 1.30
C ALA A 160 7.05 9.31 2.51
N ILE A 161 6.70 8.02 2.38
CA ILE A 161 6.98 7.01 3.39
C ILE A 161 8.25 6.27 2.99
N ILE A 162 9.30 6.38 3.81
CA ILE A 162 10.64 5.87 3.50
C ILE A 162 11.07 4.93 4.62
N GLY A 163 11.68 3.80 4.26
CA GLY A 163 12.25 2.86 5.21
C GLY A 163 13.48 3.45 5.93
N SER A 164 13.66 3.11 7.20
CA SER A 164 14.77 3.61 8.04
C SER A 164 16.16 3.33 7.45
N ASP A 165 16.30 2.23 6.73
CA ASP A 165 17.58 1.80 6.14
C ASP A 165 18.06 2.73 5.00
N LEU A 166 17.15 3.51 4.42
CA LEU A 166 17.49 4.50 3.39
C LEU A 166 17.81 5.88 3.96
N LEU A 167 17.59 6.09 5.27
CA LEU A 167 17.83 7.34 5.97
C LEU A 167 19.15 7.33 6.77
N ALA A 168 19.88 6.21 6.79
CA ALA A 168 21.09 6.00 7.56
C ALA A 168 22.35 6.48 6.81
#